data_fe6fc412d2f0f0a1550038b61fbf26d6
#
_entry.id   fe6fc412d2f0f0a1550038b61fbf26d6
#
_cell.length_a   1.000
_cell.length_b   1.000
_cell.length_c   1.000
_cell.angle_alpha   90.00
_cell.angle_beta   90.00
_cell.angle_gamma   90.00
#
_symmetry.space_group_name_H-M   'P 1'
#
loop_
_entity.id
_entity.type
_entity.pdbx_description
1 polymer ?
#
loop_
_entity_poly.entity_id
_entity_poly.type
_entity_poly.pdbx_seq_one_letter_code
_entity_poly.pdbx_strand_id
1 'polypeptide(L)'
;QDDITQGLPRVEEIFEARSPKKKALISDVAGKVKIEFAQKIIRDQDGKELLVPNPQAKILSIIYRGKEQEKYYFSEKINELKLASGLTSKDKKKLVPELCVKDGDKVAKGAELFKVGGESVKAKNAGVVALNEKFVGVAKEVDKIKEFSILKGTMLMVKDGDEVEKGTQLTEGSLDLRELYKLKGELETQKYIIREIQYVYSSQGQPLNDKHVEIIARQMFSRYLIKDPGETGMLPGETVEAEVFEHANQAVKTHAKADRLLMGITKASLTTDSFLSAASFQETPRVLIEAAVNGKIDYLEGLKENVIIGCLIPAGTGYKGKKVRDEYEQIQAQAENTK
;
A
#
# COMPACT_ATOMS: atom_id res chain seq x y z
N GLN A 1 -2.12 -33.41 -15.90
CA GLN A 1 -2.83 -32.58 -16.90
C GLN A 1 -3.52 -31.49 -16.13
N ASP A 2 -2.89 -30.30 -16.10
CA ASP A 2 -3.56 -29.13 -15.58
C ASP A 2 -4.71 -28.79 -16.53
N ASP A 3 -5.91 -28.79 -16.01
CA ASP A 3 -7.14 -28.62 -16.76
C ASP A 3 -7.16 -27.22 -17.40
N ILE A 4 -7.29 -27.17 -18.72
CA ILE A 4 -7.36 -25.95 -19.54
C ILE A 4 -8.40 -24.97 -18.97
N THR A 5 -9.47 -25.49 -18.37
CA THR A 5 -10.54 -24.71 -17.74
C THR A 5 -10.12 -23.99 -16.46
N GLN A 6 -9.02 -24.37 -15.81
CA GLN A 6 -8.51 -23.70 -14.61
C GLN A 6 -7.60 -22.50 -14.93
N GLY A 7 -7.00 -22.47 -16.11
CA GLY A 7 -6.10 -21.40 -16.53
C GLY A 7 -6.81 -20.07 -16.76
N LEU A 8 -7.92 -20.04 -17.49
CA LEU A 8 -8.67 -18.81 -17.80
C LEU A 8 -9.21 -18.09 -16.56
N PRO A 9 -9.83 -18.76 -15.57
CA PRO A 9 -10.21 -18.12 -14.32
C PRO A 9 -9.04 -17.49 -13.58
N ARG A 10 -7.84 -18.09 -13.66
CA ARG A 10 -6.63 -17.52 -13.05
C ARG A 10 -6.18 -16.24 -13.74
N VAL A 11 -6.25 -16.19 -15.07
CA VAL A 11 -5.97 -14.96 -15.82
C VAL A 11 -6.93 -13.83 -15.43
N GLU A 12 -8.23 -14.14 -15.27
CA GLU A 12 -9.22 -13.19 -14.79
C GLU A 12 -8.92 -12.70 -13.36
N GLU A 13 -8.59 -13.61 -12.44
CA GLU A 13 -8.18 -13.23 -11.06
C GLU A 13 -7.02 -12.24 -11.06
N ILE A 14 -6.01 -12.47 -11.90
CA ILE A 14 -4.82 -11.62 -12.00
C ILE A 14 -5.18 -10.25 -12.56
N PHE A 15 -5.86 -10.18 -13.70
CA PHE A 15 -6.20 -8.92 -14.33
C PHE A 15 -7.21 -8.09 -13.53
N GLU A 16 -8.08 -8.73 -12.76
CA GLU A 16 -8.98 -8.03 -11.84
C GLU A 16 -8.37 -7.74 -10.48
N ALA A 17 -7.12 -8.10 -10.27
CA ALA A 17 -6.40 -7.97 -8.99
C ALA A 17 -7.23 -8.52 -7.81
N ARG A 18 -7.92 -9.66 -8.02
CA ARG A 18 -8.68 -10.37 -6.98
C ARG A 18 -7.76 -11.18 -6.10
N SER A 19 -8.16 -11.37 -4.85
CA SER A 19 -7.43 -12.27 -3.95
C SER A 19 -7.61 -13.72 -4.42
N PRO A 20 -6.52 -14.49 -4.58
CA PRO A 20 -6.59 -15.85 -5.11
C PRO A 20 -7.25 -16.81 -4.12
N LYS A 21 -7.97 -17.82 -4.62
CA LYS A 21 -8.62 -18.85 -3.80
C LYS A 21 -7.63 -19.67 -2.96
N LYS A 22 -6.48 -20.02 -3.55
CA LYS A 22 -5.35 -20.68 -2.87
C LYS A 22 -4.23 -19.67 -2.69
N LYS A 23 -4.40 -18.81 -1.69
CA LYS A 23 -3.44 -17.75 -1.39
C LYS A 23 -2.19 -18.32 -0.74
N ALA A 24 -1.03 -18.02 -1.30
CA ALA A 24 0.25 -18.27 -0.67
C ALA A 24 0.52 -17.30 0.47
N LEU A 25 1.17 -17.77 1.52
CA LEU A 25 1.69 -16.91 2.58
C LEU A 25 2.98 -16.24 2.12
N ILE A 26 3.09 -14.94 2.39
CA ILE A 26 4.25 -14.12 2.05
C ILE A 26 4.83 -13.57 3.35
N SER A 27 6.15 -13.54 3.46
CA SER A 27 6.82 -12.88 4.57
C SER A 27 6.72 -11.35 4.42
N ASP A 28 6.24 -10.67 5.43
CA ASP A 28 6.23 -9.21 5.51
C ASP A 28 7.47 -8.63 6.23
N VAL A 29 8.32 -9.50 6.79
CA VAL A 29 9.56 -9.17 7.47
C VAL A 29 10.73 -9.97 6.89
N ALA A 30 11.93 -9.41 6.98
CA ALA A 30 13.15 -10.14 6.66
C ALA A 30 13.70 -10.75 7.94
N GLY A 31 14.06 -12.04 7.92
CA GLY A 31 14.55 -12.71 9.11
C GLY A 31 14.84 -14.18 8.89
N LYS A 32 15.13 -14.89 9.98
CA LYS A 32 15.44 -16.31 9.98
C LYS A 32 14.20 -17.14 10.28
N VAL A 33 13.94 -18.13 9.44
CA VAL A 33 12.79 -19.03 9.57
C VAL A 33 13.07 -20.10 10.63
N LYS A 34 12.08 -20.37 11.47
CA LYS A 34 12.03 -21.49 12.39
C LYS A 34 10.68 -22.21 12.20
N ILE A 35 10.73 -23.54 12.05
CA ILE A 35 9.53 -24.35 11.80
C ILE A 35 9.35 -25.31 12.99
N GLU A 36 8.23 -25.17 13.65
CA GLU A 36 7.87 -26.01 14.80
C GLU A 36 6.47 -26.65 14.59
N PHE A 37 6.19 -27.75 15.27
CA PHE A 37 4.84 -28.29 15.32
C PHE A 37 4.00 -27.46 16.29
N ALA A 38 2.76 -27.16 15.90
CA ALA A 38 1.81 -26.50 16.79
C ALA A 38 1.55 -27.40 18.03
N GLN A 39 1.32 -26.81 19.17
CA GLN A 39 0.99 -27.53 20.39
C GLN A 39 -0.51 -27.67 20.52
N LYS A 40 -0.98 -28.86 20.90
CA LYS A 40 -2.38 -29.13 21.23
C LYS A 40 -2.48 -29.48 22.71
N ILE A 41 -3.44 -28.88 23.39
CA ILE A 41 -3.76 -29.22 24.76
C ILE A 41 -4.61 -30.48 24.78
N ILE A 42 -4.11 -31.54 25.42
CA ILE A 42 -4.85 -32.77 25.66
C ILE A 42 -5.04 -32.88 27.17
N ARG A 43 -6.24 -33.19 27.61
CA ARG A 43 -6.52 -33.51 29.05
C ARG A 43 -6.29 -34.98 29.26
N ASP A 44 -5.42 -35.28 30.21
CA ASP A 44 -5.17 -36.65 30.68
C ASP A 44 -6.35 -37.18 31.52
N GLN A 45 -6.36 -38.46 31.81
CA GLN A 45 -7.40 -39.11 32.62
C GLN A 45 -7.58 -38.48 34.01
N ASP A 46 -6.54 -37.84 34.53
CA ASP A 46 -6.53 -37.10 35.78
C ASP A 46 -6.94 -35.60 35.67
N GLY A 47 -7.40 -35.17 34.50
CA GLY A 47 -7.82 -33.79 34.23
C GLY A 47 -6.69 -32.76 34.07
N LYS A 48 -5.43 -33.20 34.06
CA LYS A 48 -4.27 -32.32 33.84
C LYS A 48 -4.13 -31.99 32.37
N GLU A 49 -3.89 -30.73 32.07
CA GLU A 49 -3.62 -30.25 30.73
C GLU A 49 -2.16 -30.54 30.32
N LEU A 50 -2.00 -31.38 29.31
CA LEU A 50 -0.70 -31.69 28.73
C LEU A 50 -0.58 -31.04 27.32
N LEU A 51 0.52 -30.35 27.11
CA LEU A 51 0.88 -29.79 25.78
C LEU A 51 1.56 -30.87 24.97
N VAL A 52 0.90 -31.31 23.89
CA VAL A 52 1.44 -32.33 22.99
C VAL A 52 1.59 -31.76 21.59
N PRO A 53 2.69 -32.06 20.86
CA PRO A 53 2.84 -31.61 19.48
C PRO A 53 1.67 -32.09 18.61
N ASN A 54 1.09 -31.15 17.86
CA ASN A 54 0.03 -31.46 16.91
C ASN A 54 0.63 -31.74 15.53
N PRO A 55 0.67 -33.00 15.04
CA PRO A 55 1.25 -33.33 13.74
C PRO A 55 0.44 -32.76 12.57
N GLN A 56 -0.74 -32.22 12.82
CA GLN A 56 -1.63 -31.71 11.79
C GLN A 56 -1.45 -30.20 11.52
N ALA A 57 -0.74 -29.47 12.36
CA ALA A 57 -0.49 -28.06 12.21
C ALA A 57 0.98 -27.72 12.51
N LYS A 58 1.57 -26.92 11.65
CA LYS A 58 2.93 -26.37 11.84
C LYS A 58 2.82 -24.88 12.11
N ILE A 59 3.73 -24.36 12.94
CA ILE A 59 3.93 -22.93 13.15
C ILE A 59 5.25 -22.58 12.48
N LEU A 60 5.20 -21.65 11.53
CA LEU A 60 6.37 -21.07 10.92
C LEU A 60 6.60 -19.72 11.61
N SER A 61 7.70 -19.61 12.33
CA SER A 61 8.11 -18.42 13.04
C SER A 61 9.25 -17.75 12.30
N ILE A 62 9.15 -16.43 12.08
CA ILE A 62 10.24 -15.64 11.51
C ILE A 62 10.82 -14.77 12.62
N ILE A 63 12.09 -14.99 12.94
CA ILE A 63 12.84 -14.23 13.92
C ILE A 63 13.52 -13.08 13.19
N TYR A 64 13.18 -11.84 13.55
CA TYR A 64 13.72 -10.65 12.91
C TYR A 64 14.08 -9.57 13.94
N ARG A 65 15.07 -8.75 13.62
CA ARG A 65 15.41 -7.58 14.42
C ARG A 65 14.44 -6.45 14.13
N GLY A 66 13.64 -6.14 15.11
CA GLY A 66 12.68 -5.04 15.05
C GLY A 66 13.06 -3.92 16.01
N LYS A 67 12.70 -2.70 15.66
CA LYS A 67 12.82 -1.56 16.57
C LYS A 67 11.56 -1.50 17.45
N GLU A 68 11.73 -1.53 18.75
CA GLU A 68 10.69 -1.26 19.71
C GLU A 68 10.91 0.14 20.26
N GLN A 69 9.93 1.02 20.09
CA GLN A 69 10.00 2.40 20.54
C GLN A 69 9.16 2.58 21.80
N GLU A 70 9.81 2.81 22.94
CA GLU A 70 9.15 3.29 24.14
C GLU A 70 8.91 4.79 24.01
N LYS A 71 7.66 5.21 24.16
CA LYS A 71 7.24 6.60 24.04
C LYS A 71 7.00 7.19 25.43
N TYR A 72 7.68 8.30 25.73
CA TYR A 72 7.54 9.08 26.94
C TYR A 72 6.85 10.39 26.61
N TYR A 73 5.53 10.46 26.88
CA TYR A 73 4.72 11.62 26.53
C TYR A 73 4.91 12.76 27.53
N PHE A 74 5.16 13.96 27.04
CA PHE A 74 5.27 15.16 27.89
C PHE A 74 3.98 15.42 28.67
N SER A 75 2.81 15.19 28.04
CA SER A 75 1.50 15.40 28.62
C SER A 75 1.21 14.50 29.83
N GLU A 76 1.68 13.26 29.83
CA GLU A 76 1.50 12.33 30.95
C GLU A 76 2.22 12.84 32.21
N LYS A 77 3.50 13.22 32.06
CA LYS A 77 4.28 13.71 33.20
C LYS A 77 3.76 15.06 33.72
N ILE A 78 3.34 15.94 32.81
CA ILE A 78 2.70 17.22 33.19
C ILE A 78 1.40 16.96 33.97
N ASN A 79 0.61 15.95 33.59
CA ASN A 79 -0.63 15.60 34.29
C ASN A 79 -0.37 14.95 35.66
N GLU A 80 0.63 14.07 35.76
CA GLU A 80 1.06 13.48 37.05
C GLU A 80 1.48 14.58 38.03
N LEU A 81 2.31 15.52 37.61
CA LEU A 81 2.75 16.64 38.44
C LEU A 81 1.59 17.56 38.89
N LYS A 82 0.59 17.77 38.02
CA LYS A 82 -0.61 18.54 38.35
C LYS A 82 -1.47 17.84 39.42
N LEU A 83 -1.62 16.52 39.31
CA LEU A 83 -2.34 15.72 40.29
C LEU A 83 -1.64 15.69 41.64
N ALA A 84 -0.30 15.60 41.65
CA ALA A 84 0.52 15.55 42.86
C ALA A 84 0.62 16.91 43.58
N SER A 85 0.62 18.03 42.83
CA SER A 85 0.88 19.38 43.39
C SER A 85 -0.34 20.27 43.53
N GLY A 86 -1.55 19.81 43.18
CA GLY A 86 -2.80 20.59 43.32
C GLY A 86 -2.85 21.91 42.52
N LEU A 87 -2.00 22.06 41.52
CA LEU A 87 -1.83 23.29 40.73
C LEU A 87 -3.04 23.55 39.81
N THR A 88 -3.54 24.77 39.85
CA THR A 88 -4.69 25.21 39.01
C THR A 88 -4.28 25.54 37.58
N SER A 89 -5.28 25.61 36.68
CA SER A 89 -5.08 25.79 35.22
C SER A 89 -4.36 27.09 34.79
N LYS A 90 -4.09 28.03 35.71
CA LYS A 90 -3.34 29.27 35.44
C LYS A 90 -1.81 29.11 35.39
N ASP A 91 -1.30 28.04 35.98
CA ASP A 91 0.15 27.76 36.04
C ASP A 91 0.71 26.97 34.84
N LYS A 92 -0.08 26.85 33.77
CA LYS A 92 0.30 26.14 32.53
C LYS A 92 1.57 26.67 31.84
N LYS A 93 1.93 27.94 32.05
CA LYS A 93 3.11 28.58 31.45
C LYS A 93 4.45 28.21 32.10
N LYS A 94 4.45 27.54 33.26
CA LYS A 94 5.69 27.20 33.99
C LYS A 94 6.16 25.74 33.81
N LEU A 95 5.36 24.88 33.18
CA LEU A 95 5.70 23.46 33.00
C LEU A 95 6.10 23.19 31.52
N VAL A 96 7.16 23.86 31.08
CA VAL A 96 7.77 23.56 29.78
C VAL A 96 8.74 22.40 29.96
N PRO A 97 8.66 21.33 29.16
CA PRO A 97 9.64 20.24 29.23
C PRO A 97 11.00 20.73 28.71
N GLU A 98 12.03 20.60 29.56
CA GLU A 98 13.43 20.85 29.18
C GLU A 98 14.05 19.56 28.68
N LEU A 99 14.42 19.49 27.39
CA LEU A 99 15.03 18.33 26.77
C LEU A 99 16.49 18.21 27.21
N CYS A 100 16.87 17.03 27.70
CA CYS A 100 18.26 16.71 28.09
C CYS A 100 18.99 15.94 26.98
N VAL A 101 18.29 15.50 25.92
CA VAL A 101 18.82 14.68 24.83
C VAL A 101 18.46 15.29 23.47
N LYS A 102 19.29 15.00 22.47
CA LYS A 102 19.08 15.37 21.07
C LYS A 102 18.52 14.20 20.26
N ASP A 103 17.92 14.52 19.12
CA ASP A 103 17.48 13.48 18.19
C ASP A 103 18.67 12.68 17.66
N GLY A 104 18.56 11.34 17.71
CA GLY A 104 19.63 10.42 17.31
C GLY A 104 20.63 10.06 18.41
N ASP A 105 20.58 10.64 19.62
CA ASP A 105 21.50 10.32 20.70
C ASP A 105 21.31 8.87 21.17
N LYS A 106 22.43 8.20 21.48
CA LYS A 106 22.41 6.89 22.13
C LYS A 106 22.35 7.08 23.65
N VAL A 107 21.29 6.61 24.25
CA VAL A 107 21.07 6.69 25.70
C VAL A 107 21.20 5.32 26.36
N ALA A 108 21.81 5.30 27.55
CA ALA A 108 21.85 4.11 28.38
C ALA A 108 20.60 4.01 29.25
N LYS A 109 20.33 2.83 29.82
CA LYS A 109 19.28 2.64 30.81
C LYS A 109 19.49 3.57 32.01
N GLY A 110 18.47 4.36 32.36
CA GLY A 110 18.52 5.33 33.45
C GLY A 110 19.00 6.73 33.04
N ALA A 111 19.36 6.97 31.78
CA ALA A 111 19.70 8.31 31.29
C ALA A 111 18.52 9.26 31.36
N GLU A 112 18.76 10.52 31.69
CA GLU A 112 17.74 11.55 31.76
C GLU A 112 17.32 11.98 30.35
N LEU A 113 16.03 11.87 30.03
CA LEU A 113 15.49 12.23 28.73
C LEU A 113 15.03 13.68 28.69
N PHE A 114 14.24 14.08 29.65
CA PHE A 114 13.74 15.44 29.80
C PHE A 114 13.34 15.72 31.26
N LYS A 115 13.23 17.00 31.61
CA LYS A 115 12.83 17.48 32.93
C LYS A 115 11.54 18.27 32.81
N VAL A 116 10.63 18.07 33.75
CA VAL A 116 9.39 18.84 33.86
C VAL A 116 9.23 19.25 35.32
N GLY A 117 9.18 20.55 35.61
CA GLY A 117 9.00 21.05 36.97
C GLY A 117 10.08 20.64 37.98
N GLY A 118 11.31 20.33 37.51
CA GLY A 118 12.42 19.89 38.35
C GLY A 118 12.52 18.37 38.50
N GLU A 119 11.53 17.60 38.07
CA GLU A 119 11.60 16.13 38.02
C GLU A 119 12.14 15.63 36.70
N SER A 120 13.12 14.71 36.75
CA SER A 120 13.70 14.10 35.55
C SER A 120 12.97 12.80 35.18
N VAL A 121 12.66 12.65 33.88
CA VAL A 121 12.16 11.40 33.33
C VAL A 121 13.36 10.62 32.76
N LYS A 122 13.54 9.39 33.23
CA LYS A 122 14.68 8.53 32.89
C LYS A 122 14.27 7.43 31.92
N ALA A 123 15.16 7.09 30.99
CA ALA A 123 14.96 5.98 30.08
C ALA A 123 14.89 4.64 30.83
N LYS A 124 13.86 3.84 30.60
CA LYS A 124 13.75 2.48 31.15
C LYS A 124 14.71 1.50 30.48
N ASN A 125 14.99 1.71 29.21
CA ASN A 125 15.87 0.88 28.40
C ASN A 125 16.93 1.72 27.67
N ALA A 126 18.03 1.07 27.30
CA ALA A 126 19.04 1.68 26.43
C ALA A 126 18.55 1.67 24.97
N GLY A 127 18.84 2.71 24.21
CA GLY A 127 18.42 2.80 22.83
C GLY A 127 18.82 4.10 22.14
N VAL A 128 18.27 4.35 20.97
CA VAL A 128 18.47 5.60 20.21
C VAL A 128 17.25 6.49 20.40
N VAL A 129 17.49 7.76 20.72
CA VAL A 129 16.44 8.75 20.93
C VAL A 129 15.83 9.20 19.59
N ALA A 130 14.52 9.25 19.53
CA ALA A 130 13.74 9.88 18.47
C ALA A 130 12.86 10.96 19.08
N LEU A 131 13.10 12.22 18.74
CA LEU A 131 12.36 13.36 19.25
C LEU A 131 11.12 13.63 18.39
N ASN A 132 10.00 13.86 19.07
CA ASN A 132 8.77 14.37 18.46
C ASN A 132 8.24 15.52 19.31
N GLU A 133 7.41 16.38 18.73
CA GLU A 133 6.80 17.53 19.43
C GLU A 133 5.98 17.14 20.67
N LYS A 134 5.49 15.90 20.75
CA LYS A 134 4.60 15.40 21.82
C LYS A 134 5.24 14.41 22.79
N PHE A 135 6.34 13.77 22.38
CA PHE A 135 6.99 12.71 23.16
C PHE A 135 8.47 12.54 22.81
N VAL A 136 9.23 11.97 23.73
CA VAL A 136 10.56 11.43 23.48
C VAL A 136 10.44 9.92 23.31
N GLY A 137 10.87 9.39 22.16
CA GLY A 137 10.91 7.96 21.89
C GLY A 137 12.32 7.41 22.11
N VAL A 138 12.44 6.27 22.79
CA VAL A 138 13.68 5.51 22.88
C VAL A 138 13.52 4.23 22.08
N ALA A 139 14.20 4.12 20.94
CA ALA A 139 14.16 2.95 20.07
C ALA A 139 15.24 1.95 20.49
N LYS A 140 14.81 0.74 20.85
CA LYS A 140 15.67 -0.41 21.16
C LYS A 140 15.52 -1.45 20.06
N GLU A 141 16.60 -2.06 19.63
CA GLU A 141 16.54 -3.24 18.77
C GLU A 141 16.25 -4.47 19.63
N VAL A 142 15.18 -5.15 19.29
CA VAL A 142 14.71 -6.37 19.98
C VAL A 142 14.44 -7.43 18.92
N ASP A 143 14.82 -8.66 19.20
CA ASP A 143 14.43 -9.79 18.36
C ASP A 143 12.94 -10.02 18.54
N LYS A 144 12.20 -9.85 17.45
CA LYS A 144 10.76 -10.09 17.38
C LYS A 144 10.49 -11.38 16.62
N ILE A 145 9.42 -12.05 17.02
CA ILE A 145 9.00 -13.28 16.38
C ILE A 145 7.65 -13.01 15.73
N LYS A 146 7.53 -13.34 14.46
CA LYS A 146 6.26 -13.34 13.75
C LYS A 146 5.87 -14.77 13.39
N GLU A 147 4.70 -15.19 13.84
CA GLU A 147 4.20 -16.55 13.69
C GLU A 147 3.14 -16.64 12.61
N PHE A 148 3.23 -17.68 11.79
CA PHE A 148 2.27 -18.05 10.78
C PHE A 148 1.79 -19.49 11.03
N SER A 149 0.48 -19.66 11.21
CA SER A 149 -0.11 -20.99 11.37
C SER A 149 -0.30 -21.65 9.99
N ILE A 150 0.25 -22.84 9.81
CA ILE A 150 0.21 -23.60 8.57
C ILE A 150 -0.62 -24.86 8.78
N LEU A 151 -1.67 -25.00 7.95
CA LEU A 151 -2.56 -26.15 7.99
C LEU A 151 -1.90 -27.38 7.37
N LYS A 152 -2.38 -28.58 7.78
CA LYS A 152 -1.96 -29.85 7.21
C LYS A 152 -2.17 -29.89 5.69
N GLY A 153 -1.16 -30.35 4.97
CA GLY A 153 -1.22 -30.49 3.51
C GLY A 153 -0.73 -29.27 2.73
N THR A 154 -0.41 -28.15 3.38
CA THR A 154 0.22 -27.01 2.71
C THR A 154 1.72 -27.29 2.56
N MET A 155 2.23 -27.24 1.31
CA MET A 155 3.65 -27.39 1.03
C MET A 155 4.38 -26.09 1.41
N LEU A 156 5.49 -26.25 2.14
CA LEU A 156 6.38 -25.14 2.49
C LEU A 156 7.43 -24.96 1.38
N MET A 157 7.65 -23.71 0.98
CA MET A 157 8.69 -23.34 0.00
C MET A 157 10.03 -23.01 0.68
N VAL A 158 10.05 -22.93 2.01
CA VAL A 158 11.21 -22.61 2.84
C VAL A 158 11.51 -23.74 3.82
N LYS A 159 12.77 -23.86 4.20
CA LYS A 159 13.27 -24.84 5.17
C LYS A 159 13.55 -24.18 6.52
N ASP A 160 13.64 -25.01 7.56
CA ASP A 160 14.09 -24.54 8.88
C ASP A 160 15.52 -24.01 8.81
N GLY A 161 15.71 -22.79 9.34
CA GLY A 161 16.98 -22.08 9.33
C GLY A 161 17.25 -21.18 8.12
N ASP A 162 16.39 -21.19 7.09
CA ASP A 162 16.55 -20.33 5.92
C ASP A 162 16.41 -18.85 6.30
N GLU A 163 17.17 -18.00 5.62
CA GLU A 163 17.01 -16.56 5.68
C GLU A 163 16.05 -16.11 4.59
N VAL A 164 15.00 -15.39 4.99
CA VAL A 164 13.97 -14.88 4.08
C VAL A 164 13.97 -13.36 4.05
N GLU A 165 13.76 -12.81 2.87
CA GLU A 165 13.55 -11.38 2.68
C GLU A 165 12.07 -11.01 2.75
N LYS A 166 11.81 -9.73 2.93
CA LYS A 166 10.45 -9.19 2.83
C LYS A 166 9.85 -9.49 1.46
N GLY A 167 8.68 -10.12 1.43
CA GLY A 167 7.99 -10.52 0.21
C GLY A 167 8.40 -11.89 -0.33
N THR A 168 9.19 -12.68 0.40
CA THR A 168 9.49 -14.07 0.03
C THR A 168 8.26 -14.93 0.27
N GLN A 169 7.95 -15.80 -0.70
CA GLN A 169 6.87 -16.77 -0.62
C GLN A 169 7.23 -17.89 0.34
N LEU A 170 6.38 -18.14 1.34
CA LEU A 170 6.60 -19.13 2.39
C LEU A 170 5.91 -20.47 2.09
N THR A 171 4.74 -20.44 1.45
CA THR A 171 3.95 -21.63 1.13
C THR A 171 3.64 -21.69 -0.36
N GLU A 172 3.28 -22.89 -0.85
CA GLU A 172 2.74 -23.03 -2.20
C GLU A 172 1.43 -22.24 -2.37
N GLY A 173 1.12 -21.88 -3.60
CA GLY A 173 -0.09 -21.16 -3.97
C GLY A 173 0.19 -19.89 -4.75
N SER A 174 -0.86 -19.17 -5.06
CA SER A 174 -0.79 -17.93 -5.82
C SER A 174 -0.61 -16.72 -4.90
N LEU A 175 0.27 -15.80 -5.29
CA LEU A 175 0.48 -14.57 -4.52
C LEU A 175 -0.69 -13.61 -4.68
N ASP A 176 -1.06 -12.93 -3.60
CA ASP A 176 -1.99 -11.82 -3.64
C ASP A 176 -1.25 -10.58 -4.17
N LEU A 177 -1.72 -10.03 -5.30
CA LEU A 177 -1.09 -8.90 -5.97
C LEU A 177 -1.01 -7.66 -5.09
N ARG A 178 -2.03 -7.42 -4.26
CA ARG A 178 -2.08 -6.24 -3.38
C ARG A 178 -1.06 -6.35 -2.25
N GLU A 179 -0.87 -7.55 -1.70
CA GLU A 179 0.17 -7.78 -0.69
C GLU A 179 1.56 -7.71 -1.31
N LEU A 180 1.75 -8.35 -2.46
CA LEU A 180 3.02 -8.30 -3.19
C LEU A 180 3.41 -6.86 -3.51
N TYR A 181 2.46 -6.04 -3.98
CA TYR A 181 2.67 -4.62 -4.26
C TYR A 181 3.12 -3.83 -3.03
N LYS A 182 2.46 -4.05 -1.87
CA LYS A 182 2.85 -3.40 -0.61
C LYS A 182 4.23 -3.81 -0.10
N LEU A 183 4.66 -5.04 -0.39
CA LEU A 183 5.88 -5.61 0.14
C LEU A 183 7.10 -5.41 -0.77
N LYS A 184 6.94 -5.61 -2.08
CA LYS A 184 8.03 -5.54 -3.08
C LYS A 184 7.91 -4.38 -4.06
N GLY A 185 6.78 -3.68 -4.06
CA GLY A 185 6.56 -2.54 -4.96
C GLY A 185 6.03 -2.93 -6.35
N GLU A 186 5.96 -1.92 -7.23
CA GLU A 186 5.31 -2.00 -8.53
C GLU A 186 6.03 -2.96 -9.48
N LEU A 187 7.33 -2.78 -9.66
CA LEU A 187 8.12 -3.51 -10.67
C LEU A 187 8.05 -5.03 -10.47
N GLU A 188 8.21 -5.49 -9.23
CA GLU A 188 8.16 -6.92 -8.93
C GLU A 188 6.73 -7.48 -9.07
N THR A 189 5.71 -6.68 -8.80
CA THR A 189 4.32 -7.07 -9.02
C THR A 189 3.99 -7.17 -10.50
N GLN A 190 4.47 -6.25 -11.34
CA GLN A 190 4.32 -6.32 -12.80
C GLN A 190 5.02 -7.56 -13.37
N LYS A 191 6.26 -7.83 -12.95
CA LYS A 191 6.99 -9.05 -13.35
C LYS A 191 6.25 -10.32 -12.96
N TYR A 192 5.66 -10.33 -11.77
CA TYR A 192 4.86 -11.46 -11.30
C TYR A 192 3.62 -11.67 -12.19
N ILE A 193 2.88 -10.59 -12.52
CA ILE A 193 1.72 -10.64 -13.41
C ILE A 193 2.12 -11.23 -14.77
N ILE A 194 3.18 -10.72 -15.38
CA ILE A 194 3.66 -11.18 -16.69
C ILE A 194 4.00 -12.67 -16.62
N ARG A 195 4.78 -13.10 -15.62
CA ARG A 195 5.21 -14.47 -15.46
C ARG A 195 4.03 -15.44 -15.27
N GLU A 196 3.07 -15.11 -14.43
CA GLU A 196 1.91 -15.96 -14.18
C GLU A 196 1.03 -16.11 -15.42
N ILE A 197 0.80 -15.02 -16.15
CA ILE A 197 0.02 -15.07 -17.39
C ILE A 197 0.75 -15.85 -18.47
N GLN A 198 2.04 -15.63 -18.65
CA GLN A 198 2.86 -16.41 -19.56
C GLN A 198 2.87 -17.90 -19.22
N TYR A 199 2.93 -18.23 -17.93
CA TYR A 199 2.85 -19.62 -17.48
C TYR A 199 1.53 -20.28 -17.91
N VAL A 200 0.38 -19.62 -17.70
CA VAL A 200 -0.94 -20.12 -18.09
C VAL A 200 -1.03 -20.33 -19.61
N TYR A 201 -0.64 -19.33 -20.41
CA TYR A 201 -0.71 -19.46 -21.87
C TYR A 201 0.28 -20.46 -22.43
N SER A 202 1.51 -20.51 -21.93
CA SER A 202 2.53 -21.47 -22.36
C SER A 202 2.14 -22.90 -22.00
N SER A 203 1.50 -23.13 -20.84
CA SER A 203 0.99 -24.48 -20.48
C SER A 203 -0.09 -24.98 -21.43
N GLN A 204 -0.79 -24.09 -22.12
CA GLN A 204 -1.78 -24.39 -23.15
C GLN A 204 -1.21 -24.41 -24.58
N GLY A 205 0.12 -24.31 -24.72
CA GLY A 205 0.78 -24.30 -26.02
C GLY A 205 0.58 -23.03 -26.85
N GLN A 206 0.13 -21.94 -26.21
CA GLN A 206 -0.09 -20.65 -26.87
C GLN A 206 0.98 -19.65 -26.42
N PRO A 207 2.10 -19.51 -27.12
CA PRO A 207 3.13 -18.53 -26.78
C PRO A 207 2.61 -17.12 -27.01
N LEU A 208 2.67 -16.29 -25.99
CA LEU A 208 2.27 -14.89 -26.03
C LEU A 208 3.50 -14.00 -25.86
N ASN A 209 3.59 -12.91 -26.63
CA ASN A 209 4.67 -11.95 -26.44
C ASN A 209 4.39 -11.08 -25.18
N ASP A 210 5.41 -10.89 -24.35
CA ASP A 210 5.32 -10.17 -23.08
C ASP A 210 4.72 -8.76 -23.22
N LYS A 211 5.01 -8.06 -24.32
CA LYS A 211 4.51 -6.70 -24.57
C LYS A 211 2.98 -6.56 -24.47
N HIS A 212 2.23 -7.61 -24.81
CA HIS A 212 0.76 -7.57 -24.73
C HIS A 212 0.29 -7.57 -23.26
N VAL A 213 0.96 -8.34 -22.42
CA VAL A 213 0.69 -8.39 -20.98
C VAL A 213 1.21 -7.14 -20.27
N GLU A 214 2.38 -6.64 -20.69
CA GLU A 214 2.99 -5.41 -20.17
C GLU A 214 2.08 -4.19 -20.34
N ILE A 215 1.43 -4.05 -21.51
CA ILE A 215 0.49 -2.95 -21.75
C ILE A 215 -0.69 -3.01 -20.75
N ILE A 216 -1.25 -4.21 -20.52
CA ILE A 216 -2.35 -4.40 -19.57
C ILE A 216 -1.86 -4.13 -18.15
N ALA A 217 -0.71 -4.69 -17.76
CA ALA A 217 -0.12 -4.47 -16.45
C ALA A 217 0.13 -2.98 -16.19
N ARG A 218 0.68 -2.24 -17.17
CA ARG A 218 0.86 -0.78 -17.07
C ARG A 218 -0.45 -0.07 -16.80
N GLN A 219 -1.54 -0.46 -17.47
CA GLN A 219 -2.86 0.14 -17.27
C GLN A 219 -3.42 -0.13 -15.86
N MET A 220 -3.12 -1.30 -15.26
CA MET A 220 -3.51 -1.62 -13.89
C MET A 220 -2.86 -0.68 -12.85
N PHE A 221 -1.74 -0.06 -13.16
CA PHE A 221 -1.01 0.89 -12.31
C PHE A 221 -1.10 2.34 -12.78
N SER A 222 -2.04 2.67 -13.67
CA SER A 222 -2.16 4.01 -14.28
C SER A 222 -2.84 5.04 -13.38
N ARG A 223 -3.28 4.69 -12.18
CA ARG A 223 -4.05 5.58 -11.30
C ARG A 223 -3.30 5.95 -10.03
N TYR A 224 -3.47 7.20 -9.62
CA TYR A 224 -2.95 7.75 -8.37
C TYR A 224 -4.08 8.14 -7.43
N LEU A 225 -3.91 7.86 -6.15
CA LEU A 225 -4.78 8.33 -5.07
C LEU A 225 -4.11 9.53 -4.40
N ILE A 226 -4.74 10.68 -4.48
CA ILE A 226 -4.21 11.92 -3.89
C ILE A 226 -4.32 11.84 -2.36
N LYS A 227 -3.18 12.01 -1.67
CA LYS A 227 -3.11 12.11 -0.20
C LYS A 227 -3.07 13.56 0.27
N ASP A 228 -2.18 14.32 -0.34
CA ASP A 228 -1.97 15.73 -0.05
C ASP A 228 -1.97 16.49 -1.37
N PRO A 229 -2.95 17.35 -1.61
CA PRO A 229 -3.09 18.03 -2.90
C PRO A 229 -2.04 19.12 -3.13
N GLY A 230 -1.34 19.60 -2.09
CA GLY A 230 -0.44 20.75 -2.25
C GLY A 230 -1.15 21.96 -2.84
N GLU A 231 -0.57 22.57 -3.89
CA GLU A 231 -1.12 23.72 -4.63
C GLU A 231 -1.82 23.31 -5.94
N THR A 232 -2.02 22.01 -6.22
CA THR A 232 -2.53 21.54 -7.52
C THR A 232 -4.04 21.68 -7.72
N GLY A 233 -4.80 22.08 -6.70
CA GLY A 233 -6.26 22.18 -6.77
C GLY A 233 -7.02 20.83 -6.78
N MET A 234 -6.30 19.69 -6.72
CA MET A 234 -6.91 18.37 -6.61
C MET A 234 -7.54 18.14 -5.24
N LEU A 235 -8.45 17.18 -5.12
CA LEU A 235 -9.09 16.86 -3.84
C LEU A 235 -8.38 15.69 -3.14
N PRO A 236 -8.21 15.75 -1.80
CA PRO A 236 -7.71 14.61 -1.04
C PRO A 236 -8.65 13.40 -1.18
N GLY A 237 -8.09 12.22 -1.50
CA GLY A 237 -8.86 10.99 -1.73
C GLY A 237 -9.39 10.82 -3.16
N GLU A 238 -9.16 11.78 -4.04
CA GLU A 238 -9.48 11.67 -5.46
C GLU A 238 -8.54 10.68 -6.17
N THR A 239 -9.11 9.98 -7.16
CA THR A 239 -8.34 9.07 -8.02
C THR A 239 -8.18 9.70 -9.39
N VAL A 240 -6.94 9.97 -9.78
CA VAL A 240 -6.60 10.65 -11.04
C VAL A 240 -5.70 9.80 -11.93
N GLU A 241 -5.69 10.08 -13.22
CA GLU A 241 -4.76 9.45 -14.16
C GLU A 241 -3.33 9.96 -13.96
N ALA A 242 -2.35 9.11 -14.30
CA ALA A 242 -0.93 9.44 -14.15
C ALA A 242 -0.55 10.71 -14.95
N GLU A 243 -1.07 10.86 -16.16
CA GLU A 243 -0.77 12.02 -17.01
C GLU A 243 -1.32 13.33 -16.40
N VAL A 244 -2.54 13.30 -15.87
CA VAL A 244 -3.18 14.45 -15.20
C VAL A 244 -2.39 14.85 -13.96
N PHE A 245 -1.99 13.86 -13.15
CA PHE A 245 -1.20 14.08 -11.94
C PHE A 245 0.17 14.69 -12.25
N GLU A 246 0.87 14.16 -13.24
CA GLU A 246 2.18 14.66 -13.64
C GLU A 246 2.09 16.08 -14.22
N HIS A 247 1.10 16.34 -15.08
CA HIS A 247 0.88 17.66 -15.67
C HIS A 247 0.54 18.72 -14.61
N ALA A 248 -0.34 18.40 -13.68
CA ALA A 248 -0.68 19.32 -12.58
C ALA A 248 0.52 19.63 -11.68
N ASN A 249 1.39 18.66 -11.41
CA ASN A 249 2.60 18.87 -10.62
C ASN A 249 3.65 19.72 -11.34
N GLN A 250 3.70 19.70 -12.69
CA GLN A 250 4.63 20.54 -13.46
C GLN A 250 4.25 22.04 -13.38
N ALA A 251 2.98 22.34 -13.14
CA ALA A 251 2.46 23.70 -13.14
C ALA A 251 2.64 24.43 -11.78
N VAL A 252 2.96 23.72 -10.70
CA VAL A 252 2.97 24.26 -9.33
C VAL A 252 4.31 24.07 -8.62
N LYS A 253 4.59 24.90 -7.60
CA LYS A 253 5.82 24.79 -6.79
C LYS A 253 5.71 23.73 -5.70
N THR A 254 4.55 23.63 -5.06
CA THR A 254 4.29 22.63 -4.00
C THR A 254 3.54 21.48 -4.62
N HIS A 255 4.26 20.39 -4.91
CA HIS A 255 3.73 19.22 -5.60
C HIS A 255 2.73 18.47 -4.73
N ALA A 256 1.70 17.91 -5.36
CA ALA A 256 0.80 16.96 -4.71
C ALA A 256 1.51 15.65 -4.39
N LYS A 257 1.14 15.03 -3.26
CA LYS A 257 1.60 13.70 -2.86
C LYS A 257 0.50 12.69 -3.08
N ALA A 258 0.81 11.64 -3.80
CA ALA A 258 -0.14 10.58 -4.12
C ALA A 258 0.50 9.21 -4.01
N ASP A 259 -0.32 8.18 -3.76
CA ASP A 259 0.08 6.80 -3.85
C ASP A 259 -0.44 6.22 -5.16
N ARG A 260 0.41 5.49 -5.87
CA ARG A 260 -0.01 4.75 -7.05
C ARG A 260 -0.89 3.57 -6.64
N LEU A 261 -2.01 3.37 -7.32
CA LEU A 261 -2.97 2.32 -7.02
C LEU A 261 -2.81 1.13 -7.96
N LEU A 262 -2.93 -0.07 -7.42
CA LEU A 262 -3.17 -1.28 -8.20
C LEU A 262 -4.69 -1.48 -8.36
N MET A 263 -5.19 -1.39 -9.57
CA MET A 263 -6.59 -1.61 -9.92
C MET A 263 -6.76 -2.79 -10.87
N GLY A 264 -7.89 -3.51 -10.75
CA GLY A 264 -8.31 -4.43 -11.80
C GLY A 264 -8.69 -3.69 -13.07
N ILE A 265 -8.57 -4.36 -14.22
CA ILE A 265 -8.81 -3.75 -15.54
C ILE A 265 -10.22 -3.20 -15.69
N THR A 266 -11.25 -3.87 -15.16
CA THR A 266 -12.63 -3.39 -15.19
C THR A 266 -12.77 -2.06 -14.46
N LYS A 267 -12.22 -1.96 -13.25
CA LYS A 267 -12.28 -0.72 -12.47
C LYS A 267 -11.45 0.39 -13.13
N ALA A 268 -10.26 0.07 -13.65
CA ALA A 268 -9.43 1.03 -14.36
C ALA A 268 -10.13 1.60 -15.61
N SER A 269 -10.90 0.77 -16.33
CA SER A 269 -11.65 1.18 -17.51
C SER A 269 -12.87 2.06 -17.19
N LEU A 270 -13.46 1.92 -15.99
CA LEU A 270 -14.59 2.77 -15.53
C LEU A 270 -14.12 4.10 -14.92
N THR A 271 -12.88 4.17 -14.45
CA THR A 271 -12.29 5.38 -13.83
C THR A 271 -11.42 6.18 -14.81
N THR A 272 -11.71 6.11 -16.10
CA THR A 272 -11.01 6.90 -17.13
C THR A 272 -11.58 8.33 -17.19
N ASP A 273 -10.76 9.29 -17.64
CA ASP A 273 -11.18 10.69 -17.78
C ASP A 273 -12.27 10.85 -18.84
N SER A 274 -12.22 10.04 -19.91
CA SER A 274 -13.27 10.02 -20.93
C SER A 274 -14.51 9.31 -20.43
N PHE A 275 -15.57 10.07 -20.13
CA PHE A 275 -16.84 9.51 -19.72
C PHE A 275 -17.56 8.77 -20.86
N LEU A 276 -17.32 9.15 -22.13
CA LEU A 276 -17.86 8.43 -23.29
C LEU A 276 -17.28 7.02 -23.39
N SER A 277 -15.98 6.89 -23.20
CA SER A 277 -15.29 5.60 -23.18
C SER A 277 -15.80 4.72 -22.03
N ALA A 278 -15.91 5.26 -20.82
CA ALA A 278 -16.44 4.55 -19.64
C ALA A 278 -17.89 4.11 -19.83
N ALA A 279 -18.78 5.01 -20.31
CA ALA A 279 -20.20 4.74 -20.53
C ALA A 279 -20.45 3.64 -21.58
N SER A 280 -19.57 3.53 -22.58
CA SER A 280 -19.69 2.49 -23.59
C SER A 280 -19.20 1.11 -23.14
N PHE A 281 -18.57 1.02 -21.96
CA PHE A 281 -18.06 -0.24 -21.41
C PHE A 281 -19.10 -0.92 -20.52
N GLN A 282 -19.46 -0.29 -19.40
CA GLN A 282 -20.46 -0.78 -18.44
C GLN A 282 -21.12 0.38 -17.70
N GLU A 283 -22.25 0.11 -17.03
CA GLU A 283 -22.95 1.07 -16.16
C GLU A 283 -23.31 2.40 -16.86
N THR A 284 -23.68 2.35 -18.13
CA THR A 284 -23.94 3.53 -18.96
C THR A 284 -24.80 4.62 -18.29
N PRO A 285 -25.97 4.31 -17.66
CA PRO A 285 -26.78 5.35 -17.03
C PRO A 285 -26.07 6.04 -15.87
N ARG A 286 -25.35 5.28 -15.04
CA ARG A 286 -24.62 5.81 -13.89
C ARG A 286 -23.50 6.74 -14.30
N VAL A 287 -22.69 6.31 -15.26
CA VAL A 287 -21.55 7.10 -15.77
C VAL A 287 -22.05 8.40 -16.41
N LEU A 288 -23.10 8.36 -17.21
CA LEU A 288 -23.67 9.55 -17.85
C LEU A 288 -24.29 10.52 -16.85
N ILE A 289 -25.01 10.02 -15.83
CA ILE A 289 -25.57 10.85 -14.76
C ILE A 289 -24.44 11.54 -13.99
N GLU A 290 -23.41 10.80 -13.60
CA GLU A 290 -22.27 11.35 -12.88
C GLU A 290 -21.54 12.41 -13.71
N ALA A 291 -21.29 12.16 -14.99
CA ALA A 291 -20.68 13.11 -15.89
C ALA A 291 -21.52 14.38 -16.07
N ALA A 292 -22.84 14.23 -16.21
CA ALA A 292 -23.76 15.37 -16.36
C ALA A 292 -23.85 16.23 -15.09
N VAL A 293 -23.93 15.58 -13.90
CA VAL A 293 -23.98 16.30 -12.62
C VAL A 293 -22.70 17.08 -12.35
N ASN A 294 -21.55 16.48 -12.67
CA ASN A 294 -20.23 17.09 -12.46
C ASN A 294 -19.81 18.04 -13.60
N GLY A 295 -20.60 18.16 -14.68
CA GLY A 295 -20.25 18.97 -15.84
C GLY A 295 -18.95 18.53 -16.52
N LYS A 296 -18.67 17.22 -16.56
CA LYS A 296 -17.42 16.70 -17.16
C LYS A 296 -17.37 16.99 -18.66
N ILE A 297 -16.19 17.35 -19.14
CA ILE A 297 -15.90 17.56 -20.55
C ILE A 297 -15.02 16.41 -21.04
N ASP A 298 -15.38 15.82 -22.18
CA ASP A 298 -14.59 14.80 -22.86
C ASP A 298 -13.78 15.45 -23.96
N TYR A 299 -12.46 15.39 -23.86
CA TYR A 299 -11.55 16.03 -24.81
C TYR A 299 -11.27 15.18 -26.05
N LEU A 300 -11.87 13.99 -26.17
CA LEU A 300 -11.75 13.08 -27.32
C LEU A 300 -10.29 12.70 -27.66
N GLU A 301 -9.48 12.50 -26.64
CA GLU A 301 -8.05 12.19 -26.77
C GLU A 301 -7.80 10.71 -27.10
N GLY A 302 -8.72 9.81 -26.77
CA GLY A 302 -8.58 8.37 -27.01
C GLY A 302 -9.19 7.90 -28.34
N LEU A 303 -9.13 6.59 -28.57
CA LEU A 303 -9.66 5.98 -29.78
C LEU A 303 -11.18 5.79 -29.73
N LYS A 304 -11.68 5.29 -28.60
CA LYS A 304 -13.04 4.79 -28.44
C LYS A 304 -14.06 5.90 -28.52
N GLU A 305 -13.85 7.01 -27.84
CA GLU A 305 -14.73 8.18 -27.86
C GLU A 305 -14.84 8.79 -29.26
N ASN A 306 -13.72 8.87 -29.99
CA ASN A 306 -13.75 9.35 -31.39
C ASN A 306 -14.54 8.42 -32.31
N VAL A 307 -14.40 7.11 -32.14
CA VAL A 307 -15.18 6.13 -32.90
C VAL A 307 -16.68 6.24 -32.60
N ILE A 308 -17.04 6.43 -31.32
CA ILE A 308 -18.45 6.56 -30.90
C ILE A 308 -19.15 7.74 -31.57
N ILE A 309 -18.48 8.88 -31.66
CA ILE A 309 -19.06 10.10 -32.27
C ILE A 309 -18.82 10.20 -33.80
N GLY A 310 -18.11 9.22 -34.40
CA GLY A 310 -17.84 9.19 -35.84
C GLY A 310 -16.70 10.11 -36.31
N CYS A 311 -15.82 10.53 -35.41
CA CYS A 311 -14.61 11.28 -35.75
C CYS A 311 -13.45 10.36 -36.16
N LEU A 312 -12.46 10.91 -36.84
CA LEU A 312 -11.22 10.20 -37.12
C LEU A 312 -10.48 9.94 -35.79
N ILE A 313 -9.92 8.74 -35.62
CA ILE A 313 -9.13 8.40 -34.46
C ILE A 313 -7.84 9.26 -34.43
N PRO A 314 -7.33 9.62 -33.25
CA PRO A 314 -6.14 10.44 -33.08
C PRO A 314 -4.85 9.63 -33.34
N ALA A 315 -4.82 8.93 -34.48
CA ALA A 315 -3.69 8.13 -34.97
C ALA A 315 -3.63 8.15 -36.49
N GLY A 316 -2.44 7.97 -37.05
CA GLY A 316 -2.25 8.00 -38.50
C GLY A 316 -2.68 9.33 -39.10
N THR A 317 -3.58 9.30 -40.11
CA THR A 317 -4.08 10.50 -40.82
C THR A 317 -4.94 11.42 -39.93
N GLY A 318 -5.49 10.91 -38.85
CA GLY A 318 -6.28 11.70 -37.86
C GLY A 318 -5.45 12.31 -36.72
N TYR A 319 -4.14 12.07 -36.69
CA TYR A 319 -3.28 12.60 -35.64
C TYR A 319 -3.03 14.10 -35.79
N LYS A 320 -3.58 14.88 -34.89
CA LYS A 320 -3.45 16.36 -34.87
C LYS A 320 -2.40 16.87 -33.86
N GLY A 321 -1.67 15.97 -33.16
CA GLY A 321 -0.79 16.33 -32.06
C GLY A 321 -1.54 16.52 -30.74
N LYS A 322 -0.81 16.77 -29.63
CA LYS A 322 -1.38 16.92 -28.26
C LYS A 322 -2.16 18.24 -28.03
N LYS A 323 -2.52 18.97 -29.07
CA LYS A 323 -2.98 20.36 -28.93
C LYS A 323 -4.45 20.59 -28.58
N VAL A 324 -5.31 19.57 -28.61
CA VAL A 324 -6.76 19.79 -28.46
C VAL A 324 -7.11 20.26 -27.05
N ARG A 325 -6.51 19.70 -26.03
CA ARG A 325 -6.72 20.10 -24.62
C ARG A 325 -6.20 21.50 -24.35
N ASP A 326 -4.95 21.75 -24.78
CA ASP A 326 -4.30 23.06 -24.61
C ASP A 326 -5.06 24.18 -25.29
N GLU A 327 -5.60 23.93 -26.51
CA GLU A 327 -6.42 24.89 -27.25
C GLU A 327 -7.75 25.18 -26.52
N TYR A 328 -8.39 24.16 -25.94
CA TYR A 328 -9.65 24.34 -25.21
C TYR A 328 -9.45 25.12 -23.92
N GLU A 329 -8.40 24.81 -23.15
CA GLU A 329 -8.05 25.52 -21.92
C GLU A 329 -7.69 27.00 -22.21
N GLN A 330 -7.00 27.26 -23.33
CA GLN A 330 -6.72 28.64 -23.77
C GLN A 330 -7.98 29.40 -24.17
N ILE A 331 -8.93 28.76 -24.86
CA ILE A 331 -10.21 29.36 -25.23
C ILE A 331 -11.04 29.66 -23.99
N GLN A 332 -11.09 28.77 -23.00
CA GLN A 332 -11.80 29.01 -21.75
C GLN A 332 -11.15 30.15 -20.94
N ALA A 333 -9.85 30.16 -20.81
CA ALA A 333 -9.12 31.24 -20.12
C ALA A 333 -9.34 32.61 -20.79
N GLN A 334 -9.42 32.65 -22.12
CA GLN A 334 -9.75 33.88 -22.86
C GLN A 334 -11.20 34.31 -22.64
N ALA A 335 -12.15 33.36 -22.58
CA ALA A 335 -13.56 33.65 -22.34
C ALA A 335 -13.84 34.17 -20.91
N GLU A 336 -13.09 33.69 -19.92
CA GLU A 336 -13.17 34.16 -18.52
C GLU A 336 -12.55 35.55 -18.35
N ASN A 337 -11.48 35.87 -19.07
CA ASN A 337 -10.85 37.19 -19.04
C ASN A 337 -11.64 38.26 -19.80
N THR A 338 -12.68 37.86 -20.56
CA THR A 338 -13.52 38.80 -21.33
C THR A 338 -14.86 39.12 -20.64
N LYS A 339 -15.13 38.51 -19.49
CA LYS A 339 -16.24 38.83 -18.59
C LYS A 339 -15.80 39.73 -17.44
#